data_4789dc6f32474f8af443d40a3ee2779d
#
_entry.id   4789dc6f32474f8af443d40a3ee2779d
#
_cell.length_a   1.000
_cell.length_b   1.000
_cell.length_c   1.000
_cell.angle_alpha   90.00
_cell.angle_beta   90.00
_cell.angle_gamma   90.00
#
_symmetry.space_group_name_H-M   'P 1'
#
loop_
_entity.id
_entity.type
_entity.pdbx_description
1 polymer ?
#
loop_
_entity_poly.entity_id
_entity_poly.type
_entity_poly.pdbx_seq_one_letter_code
_entity_poly.pdbx_strand_id
1 'polypeptide(L)'
;HPTRRHFLRTGAAACASLALARAESLAAYAAAKGVKFKLSAPDWSLQKECKLDAVALSKEIGFPGVQISIGHAPRGETITSLPLSSPALQKQYLDEAKKQGVAITSLCLEIMHVNGLKSDPLGEKWLAECIPIAKALGVKVILVPFFGKWAIKEKAEQEQVADIMRNVAPQAEKLGVILGLEDTISARENVAIMERSKSSAVKTYYDVGNSSKEGYNVVEEIRWLGKDRICEM
;
A
#
# COMPACT_ATOMS: atom_id res chain seq x y z
N HIS A 1 -13.17 -34.72 25.75
CA HIS A 1 -12.31 -33.53 25.82
C HIS A 1 -12.17 -32.95 24.41
N PRO A 2 -12.43 -31.64 24.21
CA PRO A 2 -12.24 -31.02 22.89
C PRO A 2 -10.76 -31.05 22.52
N THR A 3 -10.47 -31.44 21.29
CA THR A 3 -9.13 -31.55 20.77
C THR A 3 -8.51 -30.14 20.56
N ARG A 4 -7.18 -30.05 20.61
CA ARG A 4 -6.41 -28.82 20.35
C ARG A 4 -6.81 -28.13 19.03
N ARG A 5 -7.20 -28.94 18.01
CA ARG A 5 -7.75 -28.45 16.72
C ARG A 5 -9.13 -27.78 16.87
N HIS A 6 -9.97 -28.28 17.76
CA HIS A 6 -11.28 -27.68 18.02
C HIS A 6 -11.16 -26.33 18.73
N PHE A 7 -10.25 -26.24 19.70
CA PHE A 7 -9.95 -24.99 20.40
C PHE A 7 -9.37 -23.90 19.48
N LEU A 8 -8.48 -24.27 18.56
CA LEU A 8 -7.92 -23.33 17.58
C LEU A 8 -8.96 -22.88 16.52
N ARG A 9 -9.89 -23.75 16.11
CA ARG A 9 -10.96 -23.39 15.18
C ARG A 9 -12.00 -22.47 15.82
N THR A 10 -12.39 -22.73 17.07
CA THR A 10 -13.33 -21.87 17.82
C THR A 10 -12.70 -20.54 18.20
N GLY A 11 -11.41 -20.51 18.55
CA GLY A 11 -10.67 -19.28 18.81
C GLY A 11 -10.53 -18.40 17.56
N ALA A 12 -10.20 -18.98 16.41
CA ALA A 12 -10.10 -18.24 15.14
C ALA A 12 -11.46 -17.70 14.68
N ALA A 13 -12.53 -18.48 14.83
CA ALA A 13 -13.89 -18.04 14.51
C ALA A 13 -14.36 -16.90 15.43
N ALA A 14 -14.04 -16.97 16.73
CA ALA A 14 -14.37 -15.91 17.68
C ALA A 14 -13.61 -14.61 17.41
N CYS A 15 -12.32 -14.70 17.04
CA CYS A 15 -11.53 -13.53 16.64
C CYS A 15 -12.04 -12.91 15.34
N ALA A 16 -12.42 -13.71 14.36
CA ALA A 16 -13.00 -13.23 13.11
C ALA A 16 -14.36 -12.56 13.34
N SER A 17 -15.21 -13.12 14.21
CA SER A 17 -16.52 -12.54 14.57
C SER A 17 -16.37 -11.20 15.32
N LEU A 18 -15.38 -11.08 16.22
CA LEU A 18 -15.08 -9.82 16.92
C LEU A 18 -14.52 -8.76 15.98
N ALA A 19 -13.70 -9.15 15.00
CA ALA A 19 -13.17 -8.23 14.00
C ALA A 19 -14.26 -7.71 13.06
N LEU A 20 -15.18 -8.58 12.62
CA LEU A 20 -16.36 -8.21 11.83
C LEU A 20 -17.31 -7.28 12.61
N ALA A 21 -17.64 -7.62 13.87
CA ALA A 21 -18.50 -6.79 14.71
C ALA A 21 -17.88 -5.39 14.98
N ARG A 22 -16.56 -5.30 15.09
CA ARG A 22 -15.86 -4.01 15.22
C ARG A 22 -15.84 -3.23 13.90
N ALA A 23 -15.69 -3.90 12.76
CA ALA A 23 -15.78 -3.27 11.44
C ALA A 23 -17.20 -2.72 11.19
N GLU A 24 -18.24 -3.45 11.54
CA GLU A 24 -19.62 -2.98 11.47
C GLU A 24 -19.89 -1.80 12.41
N SER A 25 -19.34 -1.81 13.62
CA SER A 25 -19.48 -0.70 14.57
C SER A 25 -18.76 0.57 14.12
N LEU A 26 -17.59 0.43 13.49
CA LEU A 26 -16.85 1.55 12.89
C LEU A 26 -17.56 2.10 11.64
N ALA A 27 -18.11 1.23 10.80
CA ALA A 27 -18.91 1.64 9.65
C ALA A 27 -20.19 2.36 10.10
N ALA A 28 -20.88 1.87 11.13
CA ALA A 28 -22.05 2.51 11.71
C ALA A 28 -21.70 3.88 12.34
N TYR A 29 -20.58 3.97 13.05
CA TYR A 29 -20.10 5.24 13.61
C TYR A 29 -19.74 6.25 12.53
N ALA A 30 -19.05 5.81 11.49
CA ALA A 30 -18.67 6.63 10.36
C ALA A 30 -19.90 7.12 9.58
N ALA A 31 -20.89 6.25 9.37
CA ALA A 31 -22.15 6.59 8.73
C ALA A 31 -22.95 7.63 9.56
N ALA A 32 -23.01 7.47 10.88
CA ALA A 32 -23.65 8.41 11.80
C ALA A 32 -22.97 9.81 11.80
N LYS A 33 -21.69 9.89 11.47
CA LYS A 33 -20.92 11.13 11.34
C LYS A 33 -20.83 11.65 9.90
N GLY A 34 -21.46 10.97 8.93
CA GLY A 34 -21.37 11.31 7.51
C GLY A 34 -20.01 11.04 6.88
N VAL A 35 -19.14 10.29 7.56
CA VAL A 35 -17.83 9.90 7.05
C VAL A 35 -17.99 8.65 6.17
N LYS A 36 -17.53 8.74 4.92
CA LYS A 36 -17.53 7.60 4.00
C LYS A 36 -16.10 7.11 3.80
N PHE A 37 -15.82 5.92 4.30
CA PHE A 37 -14.58 5.21 3.99
C PHE A 37 -14.71 4.44 2.67
N LYS A 38 -13.69 4.53 1.83
CA LYS A 38 -13.52 3.64 0.69
C LYS A 38 -12.61 2.51 1.13
N LEU A 39 -13.14 1.31 1.17
CA LEU A 39 -12.41 0.13 1.62
C LEU A 39 -11.83 -0.63 0.43
N SER A 40 -10.62 -1.15 0.59
CA SER A 40 -10.02 -2.09 -0.36
C SER A 40 -9.24 -3.17 0.38
N ALA A 41 -9.05 -4.31 -0.26
CA ALA A 41 -8.22 -5.38 0.26
C ALA A 41 -6.92 -5.46 -0.56
N PRO A 42 -5.74 -5.56 0.09
CA PRO A 42 -4.50 -5.86 -0.60
C PRO A 42 -4.50 -7.30 -1.11
N ASP A 43 -4.01 -7.54 -2.33
CA ASP A 43 -4.00 -8.86 -2.95
C ASP A 43 -3.18 -9.89 -2.16
N TRP A 44 -2.10 -9.46 -1.49
CA TRP A 44 -1.32 -10.35 -0.59
C TRP A 44 -2.11 -10.77 0.66
N SER A 45 -2.94 -9.89 1.23
CA SER A 45 -3.81 -10.25 2.36
C SER A 45 -4.89 -11.25 1.95
N LEU A 46 -5.27 -11.26 0.67
CA LEU A 46 -6.16 -12.24 0.06
C LEU A 46 -5.44 -13.54 -0.33
N GLN A 47 -4.13 -13.65 -0.11
CA GLN A 47 -3.27 -14.74 -0.59
C GLN A 47 -3.31 -14.90 -2.13
N LYS A 48 -3.49 -13.77 -2.81
CA LYS A 48 -3.61 -13.65 -4.27
C LYS A 48 -2.62 -12.62 -4.84
N GLU A 49 -1.48 -12.46 -4.18
CA GLU A 49 -0.43 -11.55 -4.61
C GLU A 49 -0.07 -11.78 -6.08
N CYS A 50 -0.05 -10.69 -6.86
CA CYS A 50 0.22 -10.69 -8.30
C CYS A 50 -0.73 -11.58 -9.13
N LYS A 51 -1.92 -11.91 -8.63
CA LYS A 51 -2.88 -12.76 -9.32
C LYS A 51 -4.16 -12.01 -9.68
N LEU A 52 -4.61 -12.20 -10.90
CA LEU A 52 -5.82 -11.55 -11.43
C LEU A 52 -7.09 -11.91 -10.63
N ASP A 53 -7.17 -13.12 -10.07
CA ASP A 53 -8.31 -13.59 -9.29
C ASP A 53 -8.47 -12.87 -7.93
N ALA A 54 -7.47 -12.07 -7.49
CA ALA A 54 -7.62 -11.15 -6.35
C ALA A 54 -8.81 -10.20 -6.54
N VAL A 55 -9.07 -9.76 -7.77
CA VAL A 55 -10.17 -8.85 -8.09
C VAL A 55 -11.53 -9.52 -7.84
N ALA A 56 -11.70 -10.75 -8.34
CA ALA A 56 -12.93 -11.51 -8.14
C ALA A 56 -13.16 -11.87 -6.67
N LEU A 57 -12.09 -12.30 -5.97
CA LEU A 57 -12.16 -12.62 -4.55
C LEU A 57 -12.50 -11.39 -3.70
N SER A 58 -11.94 -10.21 -4.03
CA SER A 58 -12.28 -8.95 -3.36
C SER A 58 -13.79 -8.67 -3.45
N LYS A 59 -14.40 -8.89 -4.63
CA LYS A 59 -15.86 -8.80 -4.82
C LYS A 59 -16.63 -9.80 -3.97
N GLU A 60 -16.20 -11.06 -3.98
CA GLU A 60 -16.87 -12.16 -3.25
C GLU A 60 -16.96 -11.87 -1.75
N ILE A 61 -15.89 -11.36 -1.15
CA ILE A 61 -15.84 -11.01 0.29
C ILE A 61 -16.43 -9.64 0.61
N GLY A 62 -16.89 -8.88 -0.38
CA GLY A 62 -17.63 -7.63 -0.19
C GLY A 62 -16.80 -6.35 -0.21
N PHE A 63 -15.52 -6.38 -0.62
CA PHE A 63 -14.73 -5.16 -0.79
C PHE A 63 -15.02 -4.49 -2.14
N PRO A 64 -15.29 -3.17 -2.16
CA PRO A 64 -15.50 -2.42 -3.40
C PRO A 64 -14.20 -2.11 -4.15
N GLY A 65 -13.03 -2.37 -3.53
CA GLY A 65 -11.72 -2.08 -4.08
C GLY A 65 -10.69 -3.15 -3.78
N VAL A 66 -9.65 -3.19 -4.58
CA VAL A 66 -8.47 -4.04 -4.41
C VAL A 66 -7.20 -3.23 -4.64
N GLN A 67 -6.20 -3.39 -3.78
CA GLN A 67 -4.84 -2.97 -4.05
C GLN A 67 -4.11 -4.14 -4.71
N ILE A 68 -3.40 -3.91 -5.80
CA ILE A 68 -2.69 -4.96 -6.52
C ILE A 68 -1.18 -4.76 -6.46
N SER A 69 -0.46 -5.86 -6.33
CA SER A 69 1.00 -5.91 -6.39
C SER A 69 1.48 -5.78 -7.82
N ILE A 70 2.58 -5.03 -8.01
CA ILE A 70 3.11 -4.75 -9.36
C ILE A 70 3.84 -5.94 -9.98
N GLY A 71 4.26 -6.89 -9.15
CA GLY A 71 5.03 -8.06 -9.52
C GLY A 71 6.53 -7.92 -9.27
N HIS A 72 7.15 -9.05 -8.99
CA HIS A 72 8.58 -9.18 -8.76
C HIS A 72 9.12 -10.45 -9.44
N ALA A 73 10.43 -10.58 -9.50
CA ALA A 73 11.07 -11.80 -10.00
C ALA A 73 10.84 -12.97 -9.04
N PRO A 74 10.78 -14.21 -9.53
CA PRO A 74 10.98 -15.39 -8.71
C PRO A 74 12.25 -15.29 -7.87
N ARG A 75 12.26 -15.96 -6.72
CA ARG A 75 13.40 -15.89 -5.80
C ARG A 75 14.70 -16.33 -6.48
N GLY A 76 15.69 -15.45 -6.45
CA GLY A 76 17.02 -15.70 -7.06
C GLY A 76 17.13 -15.27 -8.53
N GLU A 77 16.07 -14.75 -9.11
CA GLU A 77 16.09 -14.18 -10.46
C GLU A 77 16.12 -12.65 -10.43
N THR A 78 16.56 -12.05 -11.52
CA THR A 78 16.52 -10.60 -11.74
C THR A 78 15.62 -10.30 -12.92
N ILE A 79 14.69 -9.34 -12.75
CA ILE A 79 13.84 -8.87 -13.84
C ILE A 79 14.43 -7.62 -14.47
N THR A 80 14.15 -7.42 -15.75
CA THR A 80 14.57 -6.23 -16.51
C THR A 80 13.49 -5.15 -16.55
N SER A 81 12.23 -5.53 -16.34
CA SER A 81 11.05 -4.66 -16.27
C SER A 81 10.03 -5.23 -15.28
N LEU A 82 9.20 -4.37 -14.74
CA LEU A 82 8.13 -4.80 -13.82
C LEU A 82 7.08 -5.65 -14.56
N PRO A 83 6.60 -6.78 -14.01
CA PRO A 83 5.62 -7.64 -14.68
C PRO A 83 4.38 -6.89 -15.15
N LEU A 84 3.86 -5.97 -14.32
CA LEU A 84 2.69 -5.16 -14.66
C LEU A 84 2.96 -4.04 -15.68
N SER A 85 4.20 -3.91 -16.19
CA SER A 85 4.50 -3.05 -17.34
C SER A 85 3.92 -3.58 -18.65
N SER A 86 3.53 -4.87 -18.70
CA SER A 86 2.89 -5.49 -19.86
C SER A 86 1.50 -4.88 -20.14
N PRO A 87 1.26 -4.24 -21.31
CA PRO A 87 -0.04 -3.69 -21.66
C PRO A 87 -1.15 -4.75 -21.70
N ALA A 88 -0.79 -6.00 -22.07
CA ALA A 88 -1.73 -7.11 -22.09
C ALA A 88 -2.20 -7.47 -20.68
N LEU A 89 -1.29 -7.50 -19.70
CA LEU A 89 -1.63 -7.76 -18.31
C LEU A 89 -2.43 -6.61 -17.69
N GLN A 90 -2.06 -5.36 -17.97
CA GLN A 90 -2.83 -4.18 -17.57
C GLN A 90 -4.28 -4.25 -18.06
N LYS A 91 -4.45 -4.63 -19.33
CA LYS A 91 -5.78 -4.80 -19.91
C LYS A 91 -6.58 -5.89 -19.20
N GLN A 92 -5.96 -7.03 -18.86
CA GLN A 92 -6.63 -8.11 -18.13
C GLN A 92 -7.13 -7.62 -16.75
N TYR A 93 -6.32 -6.87 -15.99
CA TYR A 93 -6.74 -6.30 -14.72
C TYR A 93 -7.89 -5.29 -14.87
N LEU A 94 -7.83 -4.42 -15.88
CA LEU A 94 -8.89 -3.45 -16.15
C LEU A 94 -10.21 -4.13 -16.57
N ASP A 95 -10.14 -5.14 -17.43
CA ASP A 95 -11.30 -5.90 -17.88
C ASP A 95 -11.94 -6.67 -16.70
N GLU A 96 -11.14 -7.33 -15.85
CA GLU A 96 -11.65 -8.06 -14.70
C GLU A 96 -12.22 -7.10 -13.64
N ALA A 97 -11.56 -5.99 -13.36
CA ALA A 97 -12.05 -4.96 -12.45
C ALA A 97 -13.41 -4.42 -12.89
N LYS A 98 -13.54 -4.12 -14.19
CA LYS A 98 -14.81 -3.69 -14.80
C LYS A 98 -15.90 -4.76 -14.70
N LYS A 99 -15.58 -5.99 -15.03
CA LYS A 99 -16.50 -7.15 -14.98
C LYS A 99 -17.04 -7.37 -13.57
N GLN A 100 -16.17 -7.29 -12.55
CA GLN A 100 -16.55 -7.50 -11.15
C GLN A 100 -17.18 -6.24 -10.50
N GLY A 101 -17.04 -5.06 -11.10
CA GLY A 101 -17.42 -3.79 -10.50
C GLY A 101 -16.58 -3.44 -9.27
N VAL A 102 -15.30 -3.84 -9.26
CA VAL A 102 -14.30 -3.58 -8.20
C VAL A 102 -13.30 -2.56 -8.71
N ALA A 103 -12.98 -1.55 -7.91
CA ALA A 103 -11.96 -0.58 -8.26
C ALA A 103 -10.56 -1.10 -7.96
N ILE A 104 -9.59 -0.87 -8.85
CA ILE A 104 -8.17 -0.95 -8.48
C ILE A 104 -7.84 0.36 -7.77
N THR A 105 -7.57 0.30 -6.46
CA THR A 105 -7.44 1.52 -5.63
C THR A 105 -6.03 2.07 -5.60
N SER A 106 -5.05 1.17 -5.46
CA SER A 106 -3.63 1.51 -5.39
C SER A 106 -2.76 0.35 -5.92
N LEU A 107 -1.51 0.65 -6.22
CA LEU A 107 -0.49 -0.34 -6.53
C LEU A 107 0.46 -0.50 -5.34
N CYS A 108 0.89 -1.72 -5.06
CA CYS A 108 2.00 -1.97 -4.17
C CYS A 108 3.28 -2.27 -4.97
N LEU A 109 4.35 -1.54 -4.66
CA LEU A 109 5.66 -1.72 -5.27
C LEU A 109 6.49 -2.73 -4.44
N GLU A 110 5.98 -3.95 -4.30
CA GLU A 110 6.53 -4.99 -3.41
C GLU A 110 7.94 -5.44 -3.82
N ILE A 111 8.37 -5.19 -5.07
CA ILE A 111 9.76 -5.43 -5.48
C ILE A 111 10.77 -4.70 -4.60
N MET A 112 10.36 -3.65 -3.89
CA MET A 112 11.19 -2.92 -2.93
C MET A 112 11.65 -3.81 -1.74
N HIS A 113 11.00 -4.95 -1.51
CA HIS A 113 11.51 -5.95 -0.56
C HIS A 113 12.72 -6.73 -1.09
N VAL A 114 13.00 -6.63 -2.39
CA VAL A 114 14.15 -7.23 -3.07
C VAL A 114 15.18 -6.15 -3.40
N ASN A 115 14.74 -5.09 -4.06
CA ASN A 115 15.55 -3.97 -4.54
C ASN A 115 15.15 -2.69 -3.79
N GLY A 116 15.53 -2.59 -2.53
CA GLY A 116 15.10 -1.49 -1.66
C GLY A 116 15.57 -0.11 -2.12
N LEU A 117 14.67 0.86 -2.09
CA LEU A 117 14.87 2.20 -2.63
C LEU A 117 16.12 2.88 -2.06
N LYS A 118 16.37 2.73 -0.77
CA LYS A 118 17.43 3.48 -0.07
C LYS A 118 18.86 3.07 -0.42
N SER A 119 19.08 1.92 -1.05
CA SER A 119 20.46 1.45 -1.28
C SER A 119 20.67 0.58 -2.51
N ASP A 120 19.59 0.13 -3.16
CA ASP A 120 19.72 -0.67 -4.37
C ASP A 120 19.65 0.22 -5.61
N PRO A 121 20.61 0.12 -6.55
CA PRO A 121 20.60 0.92 -7.78
C PRO A 121 19.33 0.73 -8.65
N LEU A 122 18.65 -0.42 -8.50
CA LEU A 122 17.41 -0.69 -9.22
C LEU A 122 16.17 -0.10 -8.52
N GLY A 123 16.28 0.33 -7.26
CA GLY A 123 15.16 0.86 -6.49
C GLY A 123 14.53 2.09 -7.17
N GLU A 124 15.33 3.11 -7.48
CA GLU A 124 14.86 4.32 -8.17
C GLU A 124 14.29 4.01 -9.55
N LYS A 125 14.91 3.09 -10.30
CA LYS A 125 14.42 2.63 -11.60
C LYS A 125 13.02 2.03 -11.49
N TRP A 126 12.81 1.12 -10.52
CA TRP A 126 11.51 0.46 -10.33
C TRP A 126 10.43 1.45 -9.91
N LEU A 127 10.78 2.42 -9.07
CA LEU A 127 9.85 3.47 -8.68
C LEU A 127 9.44 4.33 -9.88
N ALA A 128 10.39 4.75 -10.71
CA ALA A 128 10.11 5.53 -11.92
C ALA A 128 9.27 4.74 -12.93
N GLU A 129 9.54 3.44 -13.12
CA GLU A 129 8.78 2.57 -14.02
C GLU A 129 7.34 2.32 -13.55
N CYS A 130 7.10 2.30 -12.23
CA CYS A 130 5.78 2.08 -11.67
C CYS A 130 4.81 3.25 -11.95
N ILE A 131 5.29 4.47 -12.08
CA ILE A 131 4.45 5.66 -12.26
C ILE A 131 3.60 5.62 -13.54
N PRO A 132 4.16 5.37 -14.74
CA PRO A 132 3.34 5.23 -15.94
C PRO A 132 2.40 4.02 -15.91
N ILE A 133 2.75 2.94 -15.19
CA ILE A 133 1.86 1.79 -14.98
C ILE A 133 0.63 2.21 -14.17
N ALA A 134 0.82 2.94 -13.07
CA ALA A 134 -0.29 3.47 -12.28
C ALA A 134 -1.21 4.35 -13.13
N LYS A 135 -0.63 5.22 -13.96
CA LYS A 135 -1.40 6.05 -14.89
C LYS A 135 -2.21 5.23 -15.89
N ALA A 136 -1.61 4.19 -16.48
CA ALA A 136 -2.28 3.32 -17.44
C ALA A 136 -3.46 2.56 -16.84
N LEU A 137 -3.35 2.15 -15.57
CA LEU A 137 -4.41 1.49 -14.80
C LEU A 137 -5.45 2.47 -14.21
N GLY A 138 -5.26 3.78 -14.37
CA GLY A 138 -6.13 4.79 -13.76
C GLY A 138 -6.00 4.89 -12.24
N VAL A 139 -4.93 4.36 -11.68
CA VAL A 139 -4.62 4.35 -10.25
C VAL A 139 -3.85 5.61 -9.87
N LYS A 140 -4.17 6.17 -8.69
CA LYS A 140 -3.54 7.41 -8.23
C LYS A 140 -2.46 7.22 -7.19
N VAL A 141 -2.45 6.10 -6.47
CA VAL A 141 -1.53 5.89 -5.35
C VAL A 141 -0.65 4.68 -5.60
N ILE A 142 0.63 4.86 -5.39
CA ILE A 142 1.62 3.78 -5.35
C ILE A 142 2.12 3.69 -3.91
N LEU A 143 1.92 2.54 -3.27
CA LEU A 143 2.53 2.21 -1.98
C LEU A 143 4.00 1.86 -2.21
N VAL A 144 4.90 2.58 -1.55
CA VAL A 144 6.36 2.37 -1.57
C VAL A 144 6.78 1.85 -0.19
N PRO A 145 7.05 0.53 -0.04
CA PRO A 145 7.30 -0.07 1.25
C PRO A 145 8.77 0.01 1.69
N PHE A 146 8.98 0.23 3.00
CA PHE A 146 10.30 0.29 3.64
C PHE A 146 10.35 -0.63 4.86
N PHE A 147 10.55 -1.93 4.66
CA PHE A 147 10.50 -2.93 5.72
C PHE A 147 11.73 -3.85 5.75
N GLY A 148 11.89 -4.58 6.85
CA GLY A 148 12.95 -5.56 7.04
C GLY A 148 14.34 -4.93 6.91
N LYS A 149 15.19 -5.48 6.05
CA LYS A 149 16.53 -4.94 5.78
C LYS A 149 16.52 -3.58 5.08
N TRP A 150 15.39 -3.21 4.48
CA TRP A 150 15.20 -1.96 3.76
C TRP A 150 14.43 -0.90 4.56
N ALA A 151 14.10 -1.20 5.83
CA ALA A 151 13.48 -0.23 6.73
C ALA A 151 14.35 1.01 6.89
N ILE A 152 13.73 2.18 6.91
CA ILE A 152 14.40 3.45 7.22
C ILE A 152 14.67 3.49 8.72
N LYS A 153 15.92 3.72 9.13
CA LYS A 153 16.34 3.74 10.55
C LYS A 153 17.07 5.02 10.91
N GLU A 154 17.95 5.46 10.03
CA GLU A 154 18.87 6.54 10.32
C GLU A 154 18.46 7.80 9.53
N LYS A 155 18.79 8.97 10.09
CA LYS A 155 18.51 10.24 9.42
C LYS A 155 19.14 10.35 8.02
N ALA A 156 20.34 9.81 7.85
CA ALA A 156 20.99 9.78 6.54
C ALA A 156 20.19 8.97 5.51
N GLU A 157 19.52 7.89 5.93
CA GLU A 157 18.64 7.09 5.08
C GLU A 157 17.37 7.85 4.70
N GLN A 158 16.79 8.61 5.65
CA GLN A 158 15.64 9.50 5.39
C GLN A 158 16.00 10.55 4.34
N GLU A 159 17.19 11.16 4.47
CA GLU A 159 17.68 12.17 3.52
C GLU A 159 17.91 11.56 2.13
N GLN A 160 18.49 10.37 2.06
CA GLN A 160 18.68 9.64 0.79
C GLN A 160 17.35 9.29 0.12
N VAL A 161 16.38 8.77 0.87
CA VAL A 161 15.03 8.49 0.35
C VAL A 161 14.38 9.78 -0.16
N ALA A 162 14.49 10.88 0.58
CA ALA A 162 13.95 12.16 0.15
C ALA A 162 14.59 12.69 -1.13
N ASP A 163 15.90 12.49 -1.31
CA ASP A 163 16.61 12.90 -2.52
C ASP A 163 16.20 12.06 -3.74
N ILE A 164 16.01 10.74 -3.57
CA ILE A 164 15.46 9.86 -4.61
C ILE A 164 14.02 10.27 -4.94
N MET A 165 13.18 10.51 -3.93
CA MET A 165 11.82 11.00 -4.16
C MET A 165 11.80 12.31 -4.95
N ARG A 166 12.71 13.24 -4.65
CA ARG A 166 12.86 14.50 -5.42
C ARG A 166 13.19 14.27 -6.89
N ASN A 167 13.98 13.25 -7.20
CA ASN A 167 14.33 12.93 -8.58
C ASN A 167 13.14 12.37 -9.36
N VAL A 168 12.33 11.52 -8.72
CA VAL A 168 11.24 10.77 -9.37
C VAL A 168 9.90 11.52 -9.33
N ALA A 169 9.63 12.28 -8.27
CA ALA A 169 8.35 12.93 -8.04
C ALA A 169 7.86 13.87 -9.16
N PRO A 170 8.71 14.59 -9.92
CA PRO A 170 8.22 15.38 -11.05
C PRO A 170 7.47 14.58 -12.11
N GLN A 171 7.85 13.31 -12.33
CA GLN A 171 7.11 12.42 -13.22
C GLN A 171 5.75 12.05 -12.61
N ALA A 172 5.71 11.78 -11.31
CA ALA A 172 4.48 11.46 -10.59
C ALA A 172 3.50 12.65 -10.61
N GLU A 173 3.96 13.86 -10.33
CA GLU A 173 3.16 15.09 -10.42
C GLU A 173 2.56 15.29 -11.82
N LYS A 174 3.39 15.17 -12.86
CA LYS A 174 2.94 15.31 -14.24
C LYS A 174 1.83 14.32 -14.60
N LEU A 175 1.86 13.12 -14.06
CA LEU A 175 0.88 12.07 -14.34
C LEU A 175 -0.28 12.02 -13.33
N GLY A 176 -0.25 12.84 -12.28
CA GLY A 176 -1.24 12.88 -11.22
C GLY A 176 -1.22 11.64 -10.31
N VAL A 177 -0.01 11.08 -10.12
CA VAL A 177 0.24 9.91 -9.28
C VAL A 177 0.86 10.35 -7.95
N ILE A 178 0.53 9.68 -6.87
CA ILE A 178 1.05 9.91 -5.51
C ILE A 178 1.94 8.74 -5.13
N LEU A 179 3.11 9.05 -4.58
CA LEU A 179 4.06 8.12 -4.01
C LEU A 179 3.85 8.07 -2.49
N GLY A 180 3.22 7.01 -2.00
CA GLY A 180 2.88 6.81 -0.59
C GLY A 180 3.97 6.05 0.15
N LEU A 181 4.66 6.71 1.07
CA LEU A 181 5.68 6.09 1.93
C LEU A 181 5.00 5.24 3.00
N GLU A 182 5.27 3.93 3.02
CA GLU A 182 4.85 3.03 4.07
C GLU A 182 6.08 2.47 4.79
N ASP A 183 6.17 2.72 6.08
CA ASP A 183 7.37 2.46 6.87
C ASP A 183 7.05 2.28 8.37
N THR A 184 8.10 2.33 9.20
CA THR A 184 8.04 2.19 10.65
C THR A 184 8.61 3.41 11.39
N ILE A 185 8.89 4.51 10.70
CA ILE A 185 9.30 5.78 11.33
C ILE A 185 8.08 6.61 11.73
N SER A 186 8.30 7.63 12.55
CA SER A 186 7.23 8.51 13.03
C SER A 186 6.63 9.37 11.91
N ALA A 187 5.41 9.85 12.13
CA ALA A 187 4.77 10.81 11.22
C ALA A 187 5.62 12.07 10.98
N ARG A 188 6.37 12.53 11.99
CA ARG A 188 7.25 13.70 11.87
C ARG A 188 8.43 13.43 10.94
N GLU A 189 9.03 12.27 11.02
CA GLU A 189 10.11 11.86 10.13
C GLU A 189 9.62 11.69 8.70
N ASN A 190 8.43 11.10 8.50
CA ASN A 190 7.78 11.04 7.20
C ASN A 190 7.57 12.43 6.59
N VAL A 191 7.09 13.39 7.37
CA VAL A 191 6.92 14.77 6.90
C VAL A 191 8.27 15.42 6.56
N ALA A 192 9.33 15.13 7.29
CA ALA A 192 10.67 15.65 6.95
C ALA A 192 11.15 15.10 5.57
N ILE A 193 10.86 13.83 5.24
CA ILE A 193 11.12 13.28 3.90
C ILE A 193 10.28 14.00 2.86
N MET A 194 8.99 14.19 3.10
CA MET A 194 8.07 14.88 2.19
C MET A 194 8.54 16.32 1.90
N GLU A 195 8.87 17.09 2.94
CA GLU A 195 9.35 18.48 2.81
C GLU A 195 10.68 18.56 2.06
N ARG A 196 11.63 17.65 2.34
CA ARG A 196 12.91 17.58 1.65
C ARG A 196 12.75 17.16 0.19
N SER A 197 11.78 16.32 -0.15
CA SER A 197 11.47 15.92 -1.54
C SER A 197 10.98 17.09 -2.38
N LYS A 198 10.43 18.14 -1.75
CA LYS A 198 9.87 19.34 -2.40
C LYS A 198 8.75 19.03 -3.38
N SER A 199 7.99 17.96 -3.15
CA SER A 199 6.93 17.51 -4.04
C SER A 199 5.62 17.24 -3.31
N SER A 200 4.53 17.71 -3.88
CA SER A 200 3.18 17.41 -3.41
C SER A 200 2.74 15.97 -3.72
N ALA A 201 3.46 15.28 -4.60
CA ALA A 201 3.18 13.89 -4.96
C ALA A 201 3.73 12.88 -3.94
N VAL A 202 4.59 13.30 -3.01
CA VAL A 202 5.11 12.43 -1.94
C VAL A 202 4.25 12.59 -0.70
N LYS A 203 3.67 11.50 -0.22
CA LYS A 203 2.78 11.48 0.94
C LYS A 203 3.02 10.24 1.81
N THR A 204 2.44 10.22 2.99
CA THR A 204 2.45 9.05 3.86
C THR A 204 1.33 8.09 3.46
N TYR A 205 1.68 6.82 3.27
CA TYR A 205 0.75 5.70 3.30
C TYR A 205 0.73 5.20 4.74
N TYR A 206 -0.26 5.64 5.52
CA TYR A 206 -0.20 5.53 6.97
C TYR A 206 -0.74 4.18 7.46
N ASP A 207 0.15 3.29 7.88
CA ASP A 207 -0.23 2.02 8.52
C ASP A 207 -0.37 2.21 10.04
N VAL A 208 -1.60 2.15 10.52
CA VAL A 208 -1.92 2.29 11.96
C VAL A 208 -1.35 1.13 12.80
N GLY A 209 -1.20 -0.06 12.20
CA GLY A 209 -0.64 -1.24 12.84
C GLY A 209 0.85 -1.08 13.08
N ASN A 210 1.59 -0.65 12.06
CA ASN A 210 3.02 -0.39 12.15
C ASN A 210 3.30 0.72 13.16
N SER A 211 2.64 1.87 13.04
CA SER A 211 2.81 2.99 13.97
C SER A 211 2.49 2.60 15.42
N SER A 212 1.42 1.84 15.65
CA SER A 212 1.06 1.35 16.97
C SER A 212 2.11 0.38 17.53
N LYS A 213 2.68 -0.49 16.70
CA LYS A 213 3.71 -1.46 17.08
C LYS A 213 5.01 -0.76 17.51
N GLU A 214 5.37 0.33 16.84
CA GLU A 214 6.53 1.16 17.19
C GLU A 214 6.27 2.07 18.40
N GLY A 215 5.04 2.08 18.95
CA GLY A 215 4.68 2.81 20.16
C GLY A 215 4.27 4.26 19.92
N TYR A 216 4.01 4.67 18.68
CA TYR A 216 3.53 6.01 18.36
C TYR A 216 2.05 6.19 18.75
N ASN A 217 1.69 7.40 19.09
CA ASN A 217 0.29 7.76 19.35
C ASN A 217 -0.45 7.99 18.02
N VAL A 218 -1.04 6.91 17.49
CA VAL A 218 -1.73 6.90 16.19
C VAL A 218 -2.76 8.02 16.07
N VAL A 219 -3.54 8.31 17.12
CA VAL A 219 -4.57 9.35 17.07
C VAL A 219 -3.97 10.74 16.94
N GLU A 220 -2.88 11.01 17.66
CA GLU A 220 -2.16 12.29 17.56
C GLU A 220 -1.47 12.42 16.21
N GLU A 221 -0.83 11.37 15.72
CA GLU A 221 -0.17 11.38 14.42
C GLU A 221 -1.14 11.63 13.28
N ILE A 222 -2.29 10.94 13.24
CA ILE A 222 -3.32 11.15 12.22
C ILE A 222 -3.87 12.58 12.28
N ARG A 223 -4.13 13.12 13.48
CA ARG A 223 -4.59 14.50 13.63
C ARG A 223 -3.56 15.50 13.15
N TRP A 224 -2.29 15.25 13.42
CA TRP A 224 -1.19 16.12 13.02
C TRP A 224 -0.88 16.06 11.53
N LEU A 225 -0.90 14.86 10.93
CA LEU A 225 -0.74 14.68 9.49
C LEU A 225 -1.90 15.33 8.72
N GLY A 226 -3.12 15.14 9.20
CA GLY A 226 -4.31 15.60 8.52
C GLY A 226 -4.52 14.91 7.16
N LYS A 227 -5.60 15.28 6.48
CA LYS A 227 -5.99 14.68 5.20
C LYS A 227 -5.04 14.97 4.03
N ASP A 228 -4.24 16.02 4.14
CA ASP A 228 -3.42 16.47 3.01
C ASP A 228 -2.07 15.74 2.92
N ARG A 229 -1.62 15.15 4.04
CA ARG A 229 -0.35 14.41 4.11
C ARG A 229 -0.54 12.88 4.04
N ILE A 230 -1.74 12.38 4.27
CA ILE A 230 -2.06 10.95 4.14
C ILE A 230 -2.69 10.70 2.78
N CYS A 231 -2.15 9.74 2.01
CA CYS A 231 -2.73 9.32 0.73
C CYS A 231 -3.71 8.15 0.89
N GLU A 232 -3.35 7.17 1.68
CA GLU A 232 -4.16 6.00 2.07
C GLU A 232 -3.78 5.55 3.50
N MET A 233 -4.62 4.66 4.06
CA MET A 233 -4.41 4.05 5.37
C MET A 233 -4.71 2.56 5.30
#